data_1cc74c024056c72e06ab00cf0167d19c
#
_entry.id   1cc74c024056c72e06ab00cf0167d19c
#
_cell.length_a   1.000
_cell.length_b   1.000
_cell.length_c   1.000
_cell.angle_alpha   90.00
_cell.angle_beta   90.00
_cell.angle_gamma   90.00
#
_symmetry.space_group_name_H-M   'P 1'
#
loop_
_entity.id
_entity.type
_entity.pdbx_description
1 polymer ?
#
loop_
_entity_poly.entity_id
_entity_poly.type
_entity_poly.pdbx_seq_one_letter_code
_entity_poly.pdbx_strand_id
1 'polypeptide(L)'
;MGSGSSSQWMRSGSSAAAHSRAVALRDRGLRALKIRFHHPDWRDDVRVVEAVRAAVGDGMEIMVDANQGWRMPGDLAPAWDLATARECAAALEPLRIHWLEEPLPTADLDGYAALVASTSVPIAAGEMVRQEHEARDLLTRGGIAVIQCDVLFCGGIGGCRRIAGLARELGCSWSPHTWSNGYGLVANLHAACALSNHGYVEVPYDPPAWSAERRDWMLPFVLEIAGDGTIAPPPGPGLGIEPDLDALERWRVA
;
A
#
# COMPACT_ATOMS: atom_id res chain seq x y z
N MET A 1 -2.68 -13.33 -19.71
CA MET A 1 -2.51 -11.94 -19.25
C MET A 1 -2.97 -11.92 -17.81
N GLY A 2 -2.05 -11.70 -16.86
CA GLY A 2 -2.39 -11.62 -15.45
C GLY A 2 -2.98 -10.24 -15.15
N SER A 3 -4.15 -10.17 -14.56
CA SER A 3 -4.70 -8.96 -13.95
C SER A 3 -4.41 -9.02 -12.46
N GLY A 4 -3.88 -7.95 -11.87
CA GLY A 4 -3.71 -7.83 -10.43
C GLY A 4 -5.02 -7.40 -9.77
N SER A 5 -5.36 -7.98 -8.62
CA SER A 5 -6.41 -7.41 -7.77
C SER A 5 -5.94 -6.07 -7.22
N SER A 6 -6.78 -5.04 -7.27
CA SER A 6 -6.43 -3.69 -6.81
C SER A 6 -6.98 -3.38 -5.42
N SER A 7 -6.21 -2.66 -4.62
CA SER A 7 -6.68 -1.99 -3.41
C SER A 7 -6.62 -0.48 -3.61
N GLN A 8 -7.63 0.24 -3.14
CA GLN A 8 -7.61 1.71 -3.11
C GLN A 8 -7.29 2.23 -1.71
N TRP A 9 -6.62 3.35 -1.68
CA TRP A 9 -6.19 4.03 -0.48
C TRP A 9 -7.15 5.17 -0.13
N MET A 10 -7.41 5.37 1.16
CA MET A 10 -8.16 6.54 1.63
C MET A 10 -7.63 7.02 2.98
N ARG A 11 -7.68 8.34 3.18
CA ARG A 11 -7.48 8.91 4.52
C ARG A 11 -8.66 8.54 5.41
N SER A 12 -8.37 8.28 6.67
CA SER A 12 -9.38 8.13 7.69
C SER A 12 -10.02 9.50 7.97
N GLY A 13 -10.96 9.93 7.15
CA GLY A 13 -11.80 11.10 7.43
C GLY A 13 -12.75 10.82 8.61
N SER A 14 -13.82 11.61 8.76
CA SER A 14 -14.86 11.22 9.71
C SER A 14 -15.37 9.80 9.40
N SER A 15 -15.74 9.04 10.43
CA SER A 15 -16.26 7.66 10.26
C SER A 15 -17.41 7.58 9.25
N ALA A 16 -18.28 8.60 9.19
CA ALA A 16 -19.38 8.65 8.22
C ALA A 16 -18.89 8.83 6.77
N ALA A 17 -17.89 9.67 6.55
CA ALA A 17 -17.32 9.87 5.21
C ALA A 17 -16.56 8.62 4.73
N ALA A 18 -15.81 7.98 5.62
CA ALA A 18 -15.09 6.73 5.36
C ALA A 18 -16.06 5.58 5.05
N HIS A 19 -17.13 5.44 5.84
CA HIS A 19 -18.23 4.49 5.59
C HIS A 19 -18.79 4.66 4.17
N SER A 20 -19.25 5.87 3.82
CA SER A 20 -19.87 6.14 2.51
C SER A 20 -18.91 5.86 1.36
N ARG A 21 -17.63 6.22 1.51
CA ARG A 21 -16.58 5.96 0.50
C ARG A 21 -16.32 4.45 0.34
N ALA A 22 -16.21 3.72 1.44
CA ALA A 22 -15.97 2.27 1.39
C ALA A 22 -17.12 1.52 0.71
N VAL A 23 -18.37 1.90 0.99
CA VAL A 23 -19.56 1.37 0.29
C VAL A 23 -19.48 1.66 -1.20
N ALA A 24 -19.20 2.91 -1.58
CA ALA A 24 -19.09 3.28 -3.00
C ALA A 24 -17.97 2.50 -3.73
N LEU A 25 -16.83 2.24 -3.07
CA LEU A 25 -15.75 1.45 -3.65
C LEU A 25 -16.16 -0.02 -3.82
N ARG A 26 -16.79 -0.61 -2.81
CA ARG A 26 -17.33 -1.98 -2.89
C ARG A 26 -18.34 -2.11 -4.03
N ASP A 27 -19.27 -1.17 -4.15
CA ASP A 27 -20.32 -1.18 -5.18
C ASP A 27 -19.76 -0.99 -6.60
N ARG A 28 -18.55 -0.44 -6.72
CA ARG A 28 -17.75 -0.40 -7.96
C ARG A 28 -16.97 -1.69 -8.23
N GLY A 29 -17.09 -2.71 -7.38
CA GLY A 29 -16.46 -4.01 -7.54
C GLY A 29 -15.08 -4.16 -6.89
N LEU A 30 -14.58 -3.16 -6.17
CA LEU A 30 -13.30 -3.29 -5.48
C LEU A 30 -13.39 -4.32 -4.34
N ARG A 31 -12.32 -5.10 -4.19
CA ARG A 31 -12.22 -6.21 -3.24
C ARG A 31 -11.41 -5.84 -1.98
N ALA A 32 -10.67 -4.75 -2.04
CA ALA A 32 -9.82 -4.30 -0.95
C ALA A 32 -9.71 -2.79 -0.89
N LEU A 33 -9.48 -2.26 0.32
CA LEU A 33 -9.13 -0.87 0.53
C LEU A 33 -8.05 -0.75 1.62
N LYS A 34 -7.21 0.28 1.53
CA LYS A 34 -6.22 0.63 2.54
C LYS A 34 -6.62 1.94 3.22
N ILE A 35 -6.67 1.93 4.55
CA ILE A 35 -6.99 3.09 5.39
C ILE A 35 -5.69 3.60 5.99
N ARG A 36 -5.35 4.85 5.69
CA ARG A 36 -4.19 5.52 6.27
C ARG A 36 -4.58 6.22 7.57
N PHE A 37 -3.87 5.91 8.63
CA PHE A 37 -3.99 6.58 9.92
C PHE A 37 -3.39 7.97 9.85
N HIS A 38 -4.05 8.96 10.45
CA HIS A 38 -3.60 10.34 10.45
C HIS A 38 -4.12 11.18 11.63
N HIS A 39 -4.98 10.62 12.49
CA HIS A 39 -5.42 11.32 13.68
C HIS A 39 -4.30 11.36 14.73
N PRO A 40 -4.24 12.41 15.57
CA PRO A 40 -3.26 12.46 16.66
C PRO A 40 -3.38 11.30 17.65
N ASP A 41 -4.60 10.82 17.89
CA ASP A 41 -4.87 9.60 18.64
C ASP A 41 -5.27 8.49 17.65
N TRP A 42 -4.46 7.45 17.55
CA TRP A 42 -4.71 6.30 16.68
C TRP A 42 -6.03 5.58 16.99
N ARG A 43 -6.58 5.76 18.20
CA ARG A 43 -7.88 5.18 18.57
C ARG A 43 -9.03 5.78 17.76
N ASP A 44 -8.89 7.02 17.33
CA ASP A 44 -9.86 7.66 16.42
C ASP A 44 -9.80 7.01 15.04
N ASP A 45 -8.60 6.65 14.56
CA ASP A 45 -8.44 5.93 13.30
C ASP A 45 -9.00 4.49 13.40
N VAL A 46 -8.83 3.81 14.53
CA VAL A 46 -9.46 2.49 14.76
C VAL A 46 -10.99 2.58 14.66
N ARG A 47 -11.62 3.62 15.22
CA ARG A 47 -13.08 3.83 15.07
C ARG A 47 -13.50 4.00 13.61
N VAL A 48 -12.63 4.57 12.78
CA VAL A 48 -12.88 4.64 11.33
C VAL A 48 -12.84 3.24 10.71
N VAL A 49 -11.86 2.41 11.08
CA VAL A 49 -11.77 1.00 10.62
C VAL A 49 -12.99 0.21 11.05
N GLU A 50 -13.46 0.36 12.30
CA GLU A 50 -14.69 -0.26 12.81
C GLU A 50 -15.91 0.12 11.96
N ALA A 51 -16.08 1.42 11.68
CA ALA A 51 -17.19 1.92 10.87
C ALA A 51 -17.14 1.39 9.43
N VAL A 52 -15.95 1.29 8.85
CA VAL A 52 -15.74 0.73 7.51
C VAL A 52 -16.04 -0.77 7.51
N ARG A 53 -15.51 -1.54 8.47
CA ARG A 53 -15.79 -2.98 8.59
C ARG A 53 -17.28 -3.25 8.75
N ALA A 54 -17.97 -2.47 9.58
CA ALA A 54 -19.43 -2.57 9.73
C ALA A 54 -20.19 -2.29 8.42
N ALA A 55 -19.66 -1.37 7.58
CA ALA A 55 -20.30 -0.99 6.32
C ALA A 55 -20.10 -2.02 5.19
N VAL A 56 -18.91 -2.60 5.09
CA VAL A 56 -18.56 -3.48 3.97
C VAL A 56 -18.66 -4.97 4.31
N GLY A 57 -18.79 -5.32 5.60
CA GLY A 57 -18.82 -6.70 6.05
C GLY A 57 -17.53 -7.44 5.76
N ASP A 58 -17.60 -8.76 5.62
CA ASP A 58 -16.44 -9.63 5.34
C ASP A 58 -16.13 -9.74 3.83
N GLY A 59 -16.93 -9.12 2.99
CA GLY A 59 -16.78 -9.19 1.53
C GLY A 59 -15.67 -8.30 0.95
N MET A 60 -15.00 -7.49 1.79
CA MET A 60 -13.93 -6.60 1.38
C MET A 60 -12.76 -6.66 2.36
N GLU A 61 -11.55 -6.82 1.83
CA GLU A 61 -10.34 -6.78 2.64
C GLU A 61 -10.03 -5.33 3.06
N ILE A 62 -9.63 -5.17 4.31
CA ILE A 62 -9.21 -3.87 4.86
C ILE A 62 -7.75 -3.96 5.27
N MET A 63 -6.93 -3.11 4.71
CA MET A 63 -5.55 -2.88 5.11
C MET A 63 -5.48 -1.59 5.92
N VAL A 64 -4.57 -1.53 6.86
CA VAL A 64 -4.33 -0.34 7.68
C VAL A 64 -2.88 0.08 7.54
N ASP A 65 -2.64 1.35 7.24
CA ASP A 65 -1.33 1.95 7.18
C ASP A 65 -1.15 2.95 8.33
N ALA A 66 -0.30 2.60 9.29
CA ALA A 66 0.00 3.42 10.45
C ALA A 66 1.00 4.54 10.14
N ASN A 67 1.73 4.44 9.03
CA ASN A 67 2.70 5.45 8.56
C ASN A 67 3.76 5.83 9.61
N GLN A 68 4.28 4.86 10.35
CA GLN A 68 5.32 5.09 11.34
C GLN A 68 6.72 4.70 10.85
N GLY A 69 6.82 4.12 9.63
CA GLY A 69 8.07 3.58 9.08
C GLY A 69 9.16 4.64 8.86
N TRP A 70 8.78 5.84 8.50
CA TRP A 70 9.70 6.96 8.21
C TRP A 70 9.05 8.30 8.54
N ARG A 71 9.83 9.39 8.46
CA ARG A 71 9.37 10.74 8.79
C ARG A 71 9.67 11.74 7.69
N MET A 72 8.69 12.60 7.42
CA MET A 72 8.90 13.76 6.57
C MET A 72 9.65 14.87 7.33
N PRO A 73 10.47 15.66 6.64
CA PRO A 73 10.96 16.91 7.23
C PRO A 73 9.78 17.76 7.72
N GLY A 74 9.78 18.09 9.02
CA GLY A 74 8.70 18.84 9.65
C GLY A 74 7.71 18.01 10.45
N ASP A 75 7.76 16.70 10.43
CA ASP A 75 7.00 15.86 11.35
C ASP A 75 7.51 16.07 12.78
N LEU A 76 6.65 16.62 13.64
CA LEU A 76 6.99 16.95 15.03
C LEU A 76 6.63 15.84 16.02
N ALA A 77 5.63 15.01 15.69
CA ALA A 77 5.23 13.90 16.53
C ALA A 77 6.30 12.79 16.50
N PRO A 78 6.64 12.18 17.64
CA PRO A 78 7.51 11.01 17.64
C PRO A 78 6.84 9.84 16.90
N ALA A 79 7.64 8.93 16.33
CA ALA A 79 7.12 7.65 15.86
C ALA A 79 6.55 6.84 17.04
N TRP A 80 5.66 5.90 16.74
CA TRP A 80 5.16 4.98 17.75
C TRP A 80 6.28 4.14 18.33
N ASP A 81 6.16 3.86 19.60
CA ASP A 81 6.97 2.83 20.27
C ASP A 81 6.27 1.45 20.17
N LEU A 82 6.97 0.41 20.59
CA LEU A 82 6.46 -0.96 20.56
C LEU A 82 5.18 -1.13 21.40
N ALA A 83 5.04 -0.40 22.50
CA ALA A 83 3.85 -0.48 23.35
C ALA A 83 2.62 0.04 22.61
N THR A 84 2.74 1.21 21.98
CA THR A 84 1.68 1.81 21.15
C THR A 84 1.32 0.90 19.96
N ALA A 85 2.33 0.36 19.27
CA ALA A 85 2.10 -0.54 18.13
C ALA A 85 1.34 -1.82 18.55
N ARG A 86 1.66 -2.40 19.72
CA ARG A 86 0.96 -3.56 20.28
C ARG A 86 -0.48 -3.25 20.68
N GLU A 87 -0.72 -2.12 21.34
CA GLU A 87 -2.08 -1.70 21.69
C GLU A 87 -2.94 -1.51 20.43
N CYS A 88 -2.39 -0.86 19.42
CA CYS A 88 -3.08 -0.67 18.14
C CYS A 88 -3.37 -2.00 17.43
N ALA A 89 -2.38 -2.88 17.32
CA ALA A 89 -2.56 -4.20 16.71
C ALA A 89 -3.65 -5.00 17.43
N ALA A 90 -3.65 -5.02 18.77
CA ALA A 90 -4.66 -5.69 19.57
C ALA A 90 -6.08 -5.12 19.35
N ALA A 91 -6.20 -3.79 19.18
CA ALA A 91 -7.48 -3.16 18.86
C ALA A 91 -7.99 -3.52 17.45
N LEU A 92 -7.08 -3.80 16.52
CA LEU A 92 -7.40 -4.16 15.13
C LEU A 92 -7.67 -5.67 14.93
N GLU A 93 -7.20 -6.55 15.81
CA GLU A 93 -7.43 -8.01 15.70
C GLU A 93 -8.91 -8.40 15.49
N PRO A 94 -9.87 -7.91 16.28
CA PRO A 94 -11.28 -8.28 16.10
C PRO A 94 -11.88 -7.77 14.79
N LEU A 95 -11.23 -6.81 14.14
CA LEU A 95 -11.68 -6.23 12.87
C LEU A 95 -11.21 -7.03 11.66
N ARG A 96 -10.42 -8.08 11.86
CA ARG A 96 -9.92 -8.99 10.81
C ARG A 96 -9.34 -8.23 9.62
N ILE A 97 -8.42 -7.30 9.90
CA ILE A 97 -7.72 -6.57 8.85
C ILE A 97 -6.72 -7.48 8.13
N HIS A 98 -6.47 -7.18 6.87
CA HIS A 98 -5.58 -7.96 6.02
C HIS A 98 -4.12 -7.81 6.44
N TRP A 99 -3.70 -6.59 6.78
CA TRP A 99 -2.42 -6.28 7.44
C TRP A 99 -2.44 -4.93 8.15
N LEU A 100 -1.50 -4.77 9.08
CA LEU A 100 -1.08 -3.48 9.66
C LEU A 100 0.28 -3.10 9.06
N GLU A 101 0.32 -1.98 8.33
CA GLU A 101 1.47 -1.46 7.60
C GLU A 101 2.23 -0.44 8.42
N GLU A 102 3.55 -0.57 8.44
CA GLU A 102 4.52 0.34 9.05
C GLU A 102 4.12 0.88 10.45
N PRO A 103 3.81 0.00 11.43
CA PRO A 103 3.47 0.43 12.79
C PRO A 103 4.67 0.89 13.62
N LEU A 104 5.89 0.70 13.13
CA LEU A 104 7.16 1.07 13.78
C LEU A 104 8.14 1.65 12.75
N PRO A 105 9.16 2.41 13.18
CA PRO A 105 10.25 2.82 12.30
C PRO A 105 10.86 1.62 11.57
N THR A 106 11.05 1.73 10.25
CA THR A 106 11.53 0.62 9.40
C THR A 106 12.87 0.02 9.87
N ALA A 107 13.70 0.81 10.56
CA ALA A 107 14.99 0.36 11.10
C ALA A 107 14.87 -0.40 12.43
N ASP A 108 13.70 -0.39 13.10
CA ASP A 108 13.50 -1.07 14.39
C ASP A 108 13.15 -2.56 14.21
N LEU A 109 14.10 -3.33 13.70
CA LEU A 109 13.90 -4.75 13.40
C LEU A 109 13.54 -5.58 14.64
N ASP A 110 14.13 -5.27 15.80
CA ASP A 110 13.83 -5.97 17.04
C ASP A 110 12.40 -5.64 17.54
N GLY A 111 11.96 -4.39 17.36
CA GLY A 111 10.59 -3.98 17.60
C GLY A 111 9.59 -4.70 16.69
N TYR A 112 9.88 -4.82 15.39
CA TYR A 112 9.07 -5.62 14.47
C TYR A 112 8.97 -7.08 14.90
N ALA A 113 10.09 -7.73 15.22
CA ALA A 113 10.09 -9.11 15.68
C ALA A 113 9.26 -9.30 16.95
N ALA A 114 9.38 -8.37 17.91
CA ALA A 114 8.61 -8.40 19.16
C ALA A 114 7.13 -8.13 18.96
N LEU A 115 6.77 -7.28 17.98
CA LEU A 115 5.38 -7.02 17.60
C LEU A 115 4.77 -8.25 16.92
N VAL A 116 5.42 -8.80 15.89
CA VAL A 116 4.97 -10.01 15.17
C VAL A 116 4.73 -11.18 16.13
N ALA A 117 5.59 -11.36 17.13
CA ALA A 117 5.42 -12.41 18.14
C ALA A 117 4.23 -12.19 19.08
N SER A 118 3.63 -11.00 19.10
CA SER A 118 2.59 -10.61 20.06
C SER A 118 1.20 -10.38 19.46
N THR A 119 1.03 -10.52 18.14
CA THR A 119 -0.24 -10.28 17.46
C THR A 119 -0.53 -11.34 16.40
N SER A 120 -1.81 -11.58 16.13
CA SER A 120 -2.26 -12.39 14.99
C SER A 120 -2.44 -11.57 13.70
N VAL A 121 -2.38 -10.23 13.79
CA VAL A 121 -2.49 -9.34 12.63
C VAL A 121 -1.22 -9.46 11.78
N PRO A 122 -1.31 -9.76 10.49
CA PRO A 122 -0.15 -9.74 9.60
C PRO A 122 0.48 -8.36 9.57
N ILE A 123 1.81 -8.28 9.71
CA ILE A 123 2.54 -7.01 9.66
C ILE A 123 3.15 -6.84 8.27
N ALA A 124 2.98 -5.65 7.70
CA ALA A 124 3.54 -5.23 6.43
C ALA A 124 4.48 -4.05 6.62
N ALA A 125 5.52 -3.95 5.80
CA ALA A 125 6.46 -2.83 5.82
C ALA A 125 7.33 -2.78 4.57
N GLY A 126 8.09 -1.68 4.41
CA GLY A 126 9.19 -1.62 3.47
C GLY A 126 8.92 -0.83 2.21
N GLU A 127 8.00 0.13 2.23
CA GLU A 127 7.74 1.03 1.10
C GLU A 127 8.98 1.84 0.71
N MET A 128 9.82 2.21 1.67
CA MET A 128 11.04 2.98 1.46
C MET A 128 12.31 2.12 1.30
N VAL A 129 12.18 0.80 1.21
CA VAL A 129 13.31 -0.12 0.95
C VAL A 129 13.96 0.20 -0.39
N ARG A 130 15.28 0.36 -0.37
CA ARG A 130 16.09 0.67 -1.56
C ARG A 130 17.02 -0.45 -1.97
N GLN A 131 17.40 -1.30 -1.02
CA GLN A 131 18.39 -2.36 -1.23
C GLN A 131 17.82 -3.72 -0.79
N GLU A 132 18.24 -4.76 -1.48
CA GLU A 132 17.78 -6.13 -1.20
C GLU A 132 18.07 -6.58 0.23
N HIS A 133 19.20 -6.14 0.82
CA HIS A 133 19.55 -6.51 2.20
C HIS A 133 18.59 -5.90 3.23
N GLU A 134 18.06 -4.69 3.00
CA GLU A 134 17.05 -4.06 3.87
C GLU A 134 15.76 -4.87 3.86
N ALA A 135 15.32 -5.31 2.68
CA ALA A 135 14.16 -6.20 2.56
C ALA A 135 14.41 -7.55 3.26
N ARG A 136 15.61 -8.12 3.08
CA ARG A 136 16.01 -9.37 3.74
C ARG A 136 15.96 -9.24 5.26
N ASP A 137 16.48 -8.16 5.81
CA ASP A 137 16.48 -7.92 7.25
C ASP A 137 15.05 -7.79 7.79
N LEU A 138 14.18 -7.03 7.14
CA LEU A 138 12.76 -6.94 7.51
C LEU A 138 12.06 -8.31 7.50
N LEU A 139 12.29 -9.11 6.46
CA LEU A 139 11.67 -10.42 6.31
C LEU A 139 12.22 -11.44 7.32
N THR A 140 13.56 -11.48 7.55
CA THR A 140 14.19 -12.54 8.35
C THR A 140 14.37 -12.17 9.81
N ARG A 141 14.71 -10.93 10.12
CA ARG A 141 14.92 -10.44 11.48
C ARG A 141 13.67 -9.78 12.03
N GLY A 142 13.00 -8.94 11.23
CA GLY A 142 11.73 -8.32 11.59
C GLY A 142 10.56 -9.30 11.59
N GLY A 143 10.64 -10.36 10.79
CA GLY A 143 9.61 -11.41 10.72
C GLY A 143 8.30 -10.96 10.06
N ILE A 144 8.31 -9.88 9.28
CA ILE A 144 7.08 -9.36 8.64
C ILE A 144 6.48 -10.34 7.64
N ALA A 145 5.16 -10.32 7.50
CA ALA A 145 4.43 -11.20 6.59
C ALA A 145 4.37 -10.69 5.15
N VAL A 146 4.42 -9.36 4.97
CA VAL A 146 4.28 -8.71 3.66
C VAL A 146 5.36 -7.65 3.49
N ILE A 147 6.19 -7.80 2.46
CA ILE A 147 7.15 -6.76 2.05
C ILE A 147 6.54 -5.86 0.96
N GLN A 148 6.69 -4.54 1.09
CA GLN A 148 5.99 -3.56 0.25
C GLN A 148 6.93 -2.69 -0.60
N CYS A 149 8.08 -3.22 -1.01
CA CYS A 149 9.01 -2.45 -1.83
C CYS A 149 8.38 -1.97 -3.15
N ASP A 150 8.61 -0.68 -3.44
CA ASP A 150 8.15 0.01 -4.65
C ASP A 150 9.20 -0.10 -5.75
N VAL A 151 8.77 -0.38 -6.98
CA VAL A 151 9.62 -0.43 -8.19
C VAL A 151 10.44 0.85 -8.36
N LEU A 152 9.90 2.00 -7.95
CA LEU A 152 10.59 3.29 -8.07
C LEU A 152 11.82 3.42 -7.17
N PHE A 153 11.85 2.70 -6.04
CA PHE A 153 12.90 2.87 -5.03
C PHE A 153 13.88 1.71 -4.96
N CYS A 154 13.44 0.48 -5.20
CA CYS A 154 14.21 -0.73 -4.93
C CYS A 154 15.00 -1.28 -6.14
N GLY A 155 15.39 -0.44 -7.07
CA GLY A 155 16.19 -0.86 -8.25
C GLY A 155 15.34 -1.36 -9.43
N GLY A 156 14.16 -0.78 -9.62
CA GLY A 156 13.28 -1.05 -10.75
C GLY A 156 12.58 -2.41 -10.67
N ILE A 157 11.94 -2.82 -11.75
CA ILE A 157 11.26 -4.12 -11.87
C ILE A 157 12.19 -5.29 -11.52
N GLY A 158 13.46 -5.20 -11.92
CA GLY A 158 14.46 -6.23 -11.61
C GLY A 158 14.75 -6.37 -10.12
N GLY A 159 14.82 -5.25 -9.39
CA GLY A 159 14.98 -5.22 -7.93
C GLY A 159 13.76 -5.82 -7.22
N CYS A 160 12.56 -5.36 -7.57
CA CYS A 160 11.32 -5.92 -7.04
C CYS A 160 11.21 -7.44 -7.26
N ARG A 161 11.57 -7.93 -8.44
CA ARG A 161 11.55 -9.37 -8.73
C ARG A 161 12.46 -10.17 -7.81
N ARG A 162 13.67 -9.67 -7.52
CA ARG A 162 14.58 -10.35 -6.57
C ARG A 162 14.01 -10.35 -5.16
N ILE A 163 13.52 -9.20 -4.69
CA ILE A 163 12.93 -9.08 -3.35
C ILE A 163 11.67 -9.95 -3.21
N ALA A 164 10.78 -9.93 -4.19
CA ALA A 164 9.59 -10.79 -4.20
C ALA A 164 9.94 -12.29 -4.29
N GLY A 165 11.02 -12.64 -5.01
CA GLY A 165 11.56 -13.99 -5.02
C GLY A 165 12.04 -14.44 -3.63
N LEU A 166 12.78 -13.58 -2.94
CA LEU A 166 13.21 -13.80 -1.56
C LEU A 166 12.01 -13.95 -0.61
N ALA A 167 11.03 -13.06 -0.69
CA ALA A 167 9.81 -13.14 0.13
C ALA A 167 9.11 -14.50 -0.07
N ARG A 168 8.95 -14.95 -1.32
CA ARG A 168 8.35 -16.25 -1.62
C ARG A 168 9.14 -17.42 -1.03
N GLU A 169 10.46 -17.40 -1.10
CA GLU A 169 11.33 -18.44 -0.51
C GLU A 169 11.17 -18.53 1.00
N LEU A 170 10.86 -17.40 1.65
CA LEU A 170 10.61 -17.30 3.08
C LEU A 170 9.13 -17.52 3.47
N GLY A 171 8.26 -17.84 2.51
CA GLY A 171 6.82 -18.02 2.76
C GLY A 171 6.06 -16.71 3.00
N CYS A 172 6.65 -15.57 2.64
CA CYS A 172 6.08 -14.23 2.78
C CYS A 172 5.50 -13.74 1.45
N SER A 173 4.60 -12.75 1.54
CA SER A 173 4.02 -12.08 0.38
C SER A 173 4.79 -10.82 0.02
N TRP A 174 4.67 -10.42 -1.25
CA TRP A 174 5.03 -9.10 -1.72
C TRP A 174 3.78 -8.38 -2.23
N SER A 175 3.59 -7.12 -1.84
CA SER A 175 2.52 -6.27 -2.34
C SER A 175 3.13 -4.90 -2.61
N PRO A 176 3.23 -4.45 -3.87
CA PRO A 176 3.94 -3.21 -4.17
C PRO A 176 3.23 -2.01 -3.54
N HIS A 177 3.99 -1.22 -2.78
CA HIS A 177 3.59 0.14 -2.46
C HIS A 177 3.50 0.94 -3.75
N THR A 178 2.50 1.79 -3.86
CA THR A 178 2.38 2.74 -4.96
C THR A 178 1.78 4.04 -4.46
N TRP A 179 2.60 5.04 -4.20
CA TRP A 179 2.16 6.41 -3.97
C TRP A 179 2.92 7.37 -4.88
N SER A 180 2.57 7.34 -6.16
CA SER A 180 3.25 8.07 -7.21
C SER A 180 2.28 8.40 -8.36
N ASN A 181 2.81 8.94 -9.45
CA ASN A 181 2.05 9.15 -10.69
C ASN A 181 1.80 7.83 -11.44
N GLY A 182 1.04 7.93 -12.55
CA GLY A 182 0.67 6.77 -13.37
C GLY A 182 1.83 5.94 -13.90
N TYR A 183 3.02 6.51 -14.14
CA TYR A 183 4.20 5.74 -14.55
C TYR A 183 4.66 4.77 -13.48
N GLY A 184 4.70 5.21 -12.22
CA GLY A 184 5.04 4.34 -11.10
C GLY A 184 4.01 3.22 -10.91
N LEU A 185 2.71 3.56 -11.01
CA LEU A 185 1.65 2.56 -10.95
C LEU A 185 1.79 1.51 -12.05
N VAL A 186 2.03 1.94 -13.32
CA VAL A 186 2.22 0.99 -14.43
C VAL A 186 3.45 0.11 -14.21
N ALA A 187 4.55 0.65 -13.72
CA ALA A 187 5.75 -0.14 -13.44
C ALA A 187 5.50 -1.20 -12.34
N ASN A 188 4.82 -0.82 -11.26
CA ASN A 188 4.40 -1.74 -10.20
C ASN A 188 3.41 -2.81 -10.71
N LEU A 189 2.46 -2.44 -11.60
CA LEU A 189 1.54 -3.38 -12.25
C LEU A 189 2.28 -4.43 -13.08
N HIS A 190 3.24 -4.02 -13.91
CA HIS A 190 4.04 -4.96 -14.69
C HIS A 190 4.83 -5.93 -13.80
N ALA A 191 5.41 -5.43 -12.71
CA ALA A 191 6.10 -6.28 -11.75
C ALA A 191 5.13 -7.25 -11.08
N ALA A 192 3.95 -6.80 -10.63
CA ALA A 192 2.94 -7.63 -9.99
C ALA A 192 2.42 -8.73 -10.93
N CYS A 193 2.09 -8.39 -12.18
CA CYS A 193 1.62 -9.39 -13.15
C CYS A 193 2.65 -10.48 -13.48
N ALA A 194 3.94 -10.24 -13.22
CA ALA A 194 5.00 -11.22 -13.46
C ALA A 194 5.28 -12.14 -12.25
N LEU A 195 4.64 -11.92 -11.12
CA LEU A 195 4.93 -12.59 -9.85
C LEU A 195 3.69 -13.25 -9.28
N SER A 196 3.85 -14.42 -8.66
CA SER A 196 2.74 -15.24 -8.16
C SER A 196 2.44 -15.07 -6.68
N ASN A 197 3.30 -14.37 -5.95
CA ASN A 197 3.16 -14.16 -4.49
C ASN A 197 2.73 -12.74 -4.12
N HIS A 198 2.18 -11.98 -5.08
CA HIS A 198 1.55 -10.69 -4.78
C HIS A 198 0.09 -10.90 -4.33
N GLY A 199 -0.37 -10.09 -3.37
CA GLY A 199 -1.77 -10.05 -2.97
C GLY A 199 -2.54 -9.00 -3.78
N TYR A 200 -2.34 -7.75 -3.42
CA TYR A 200 -3.00 -6.60 -4.03
C TYR A 200 -1.99 -5.64 -4.63
N VAL A 201 -2.42 -4.88 -5.63
CA VAL A 201 -1.68 -3.72 -6.14
C VAL A 201 -2.34 -2.47 -5.60
N GLU A 202 -1.56 -1.64 -4.95
CA GLU A 202 -2.03 -0.37 -4.44
C GLU A 202 -2.28 0.62 -5.58
N VAL A 203 -3.50 1.16 -5.63
CA VAL A 203 -3.89 2.17 -6.63
C VAL A 203 -4.21 3.48 -5.90
N PRO A 204 -3.35 4.51 -6.01
CA PRO A 204 -3.57 5.79 -5.35
C PRO A 204 -4.89 6.45 -5.76
N TYR A 205 -5.77 6.72 -4.79
CA TYR A 205 -7.05 7.37 -5.03
C TYR A 205 -7.61 8.01 -3.75
N ASP A 206 -7.51 9.33 -3.65
CA ASP A 206 -8.01 10.11 -2.50
C ASP A 206 -8.64 11.44 -2.97
N PRO A 207 -9.79 11.39 -3.67
CA PRO A 207 -10.45 12.59 -4.17
C PRO A 207 -10.94 13.50 -3.04
N PRO A 208 -11.02 14.82 -3.25
CA PRO A 208 -10.70 15.51 -4.52
C PRO A 208 -9.22 15.77 -4.74
N ALA A 209 -8.37 15.58 -3.74
CA ALA A 209 -6.96 15.94 -3.80
C ALA A 209 -6.15 15.02 -4.73
N TRP A 210 -6.47 13.73 -4.80
CA TRP A 210 -5.78 12.74 -5.63
C TRP A 210 -6.78 11.89 -6.41
N SER A 211 -7.29 12.44 -7.52
CA SER A 211 -8.16 11.72 -8.45
C SER A 211 -7.36 10.84 -9.41
N ALA A 212 -8.05 9.99 -10.19
CA ALA A 212 -7.41 9.16 -11.21
C ALA A 212 -6.73 10.02 -12.29
N GLU A 213 -7.39 11.10 -12.74
CA GLU A 213 -6.85 12.03 -13.73
C GLU A 213 -5.62 12.74 -13.20
N ARG A 214 -5.61 13.13 -11.91
CA ARG A 214 -4.45 13.77 -11.29
C ARG A 214 -3.29 12.79 -11.09
N ARG A 215 -3.56 11.54 -10.77
CA ARG A 215 -2.55 10.48 -10.72
C ARG A 215 -1.90 10.26 -12.08
N ASP A 216 -2.73 10.22 -13.13
CA ASP A 216 -2.35 9.81 -14.47
C ASP A 216 -2.09 10.98 -15.44
N TRP A 217 -1.97 12.22 -14.95
CA TRP A 217 -1.84 13.43 -15.76
C TRP A 217 -0.69 13.41 -16.77
N MET A 218 0.32 12.57 -16.56
CA MET A 218 1.47 12.40 -17.48
C MET A 218 1.25 11.27 -18.49
N LEU A 219 0.18 10.50 -18.36
CA LEU A 219 -0.17 9.42 -19.28
C LEU A 219 -1.13 9.94 -20.37
N PRO A 220 -1.12 9.36 -21.57
CA PRO A 220 -2.09 9.68 -22.61
C PRO A 220 -3.49 9.08 -22.35
N PHE A 221 -3.69 8.43 -21.23
CA PHE A 221 -4.93 7.77 -20.79
C PHE A 221 -5.03 7.75 -19.28
N VAL A 222 -6.22 7.49 -18.76
CA VAL A 222 -6.45 7.21 -17.34
C VAL A 222 -6.49 5.70 -17.14
N LEU A 223 -5.74 5.20 -16.14
CA LEU A 223 -5.78 3.80 -15.73
C LEU A 223 -7.04 3.53 -14.92
N GLU A 224 -7.88 2.66 -15.43
CA GLU A 224 -9.16 2.30 -14.81
C GLU A 224 -9.12 0.95 -14.14
N ILE A 225 -9.83 0.85 -13.02
CA ILE A 225 -10.11 -0.42 -12.37
C ILE A 225 -11.37 -1.00 -12.99
N ALA A 226 -11.30 -2.23 -13.45
CA ALA A 226 -12.46 -2.93 -14.01
C ALA A 226 -13.55 -3.18 -12.96
N GLY A 227 -14.77 -3.46 -13.40
CA GLY A 227 -15.92 -3.69 -12.52
C GLY A 227 -15.83 -4.94 -11.62
N ASP A 228 -14.84 -5.78 -11.85
CA ASP A 228 -14.49 -6.94 -10.99
C ASP A 228 -13.39 -6.64 -9.96
N GLY A 229 -12.92 -5.36 -9.90
CA GLY A 229 -11.86 -4.92 -9.00
C GLY A 229 -10.45 -5.22 -9.49
N THR A 230 -10.28 -5.67 -10.74
CA THR A 230 -8.96 -5.89 -11.34
C THR A 230 -8.46 -4.65 -12.08
N ILE A 231 -7.12 -4.55 -12.21
CA ILE A 231 -6.44 -3.55 -13.02
C ILE A 231 -5.41 -4.26 -13.90
N ALA A 232 -5.32 -3.88 -15.18
CA ALA A 232 -4.39 -4.45 -16.12
C ALA A 232 -3.33 -3.44 -16.55
N PRO A 233 -2.07 -3.85 -16.75
CA PRO A 233 -1.07 -2.99 -17.34
C PRO A 233 -1.43 -2.66 -18.78
N PRO A 234 -1.01 -1.48 -19.30
CA PRO A 234 -1.20 -1.12 -20.70
C PRO A 234 -0.53 -2.13 -21.63
N PRO A 235 -1.13 -2.44 -22.79
CA PRO A 235 -0.53 -3.34 -23.77
C PRO A 235 0.59 -2.60 -24.55
N GLY A 236 1.57 -3.36 -25.03
CA GLY A 236 2.62 -2.85 -25.91
C GLY A 236 4.05 -3.09 -25.39
N PRO A 237 5.06 -2.65 -26.12
CA PRO A 237 6.46 -2.78 -25.72
C PRO A 237 6.80 -1.94 -24.47
N GLY A 238 7.78 -2.37 -23.69
CA GLY A 238 8.23 -1.68 -22.48
C GLY A 238 7.11 -1.62 -21.44
N LEU A 239 6.75 -0.43 -20.99
CA LEU A 239 5.63 -0.19 -20.07
C LEU A 239 4.27 -0.07 -20.79
N GLY A 240 4.23 -0.16 -22.13
CA GLY A 240 3.01 0.07 -22.90
C GLY A 240 2.55 1.54 -22.92
N ILE A 241 3.47 2.47 -22.68
CA ILE A 241 3.19 3.90 -22.61
C ILE A 241 4.02 4.63 -23.67
N GLU A 242 3.35 5.40 -24.54
CA GLU A 242 4.00 6.41 -25.38
C GLU A 242 3.96 7.73 -24.61
N PRO A 243 5.11 8.31 -24.20
CA PRO A 243 5.13 9.56 -23.45
C PRO A 243 4.55 10.73 -24.25
N ASP A 244 3.68 11.51 -23.62
CA ASP A 244 3.28 12.82 -24.16
C ASP A 244 4.40 13.83 -23.92
N LEU A 245 5.28 13.96 -24.92
CA LEU A 245 6.45 14.84 -24.83
C LEU A 245 6.06 16.33 -24.73
N ASP A 246 4.94 16.73 -25.32
CA ASP A 246 4.44 18.10 -25.22
C ASP A 246 3.91 18.40 -23.80
N ALA A 247 3.25 17.44 -23.19
CA ALA A 247 2.84 17.56 -21.79
C ALA A 247 4.06 17.64 -20.86
N LEU A 248 5.07 16.82 -21.06
CA LEU A 248 6.31 16.85 -20.29
C LEU A 248 7.06 18.18 -20.44
N GLU A 249 7.15 18.72 -21.66
CA GLU A 249 7.84 19.99 -21.91
C GLU A 249 7.14 21.17 -21.20
N ARG A 250 5.80 21.18 -21.12
CA ARG A 250 5.04 22.21 -20.37
C ARG A 250 5.40 22.26 -18.89
N TRP A 251 5.90 21.16 -18.32
CA TRP A 251 6.24 21.04 -16.91
C TRP A 251 7.74 21.01 -16.64
N ARG A 252 8.55 21.26 -17.68
CA ARG A 252 10.00 21.38 -17.52
C ARG A 252 10.34 22.54 -16.59
N VAL A 253 11.08 22.24 -15.54
CA VAL A 253 11.70 23.26 -14.68
C VAL A 253 13.09 23.59 -15.23
N ALA A 254 13.45 24.88 -15.20
CA ALA A 254 14.75 25.36 -15.65
C ALA A 254 15.87 24.96 -14.69
#